data_eb8ae2e91d2b7f6a57ee1302102f3281
#
_entry.id   eb8ae2e91d2b7f6a57ee1302102f3281
#
_cell.length_a   1.000
_cell.length_b   1.000
_cell.length_c   1.000
_cell.angle_alpha   90.00
_cell.angle_beta   90.00
_cell.angle_gamma   90.00
#
_symmetry.space_group_name_H-M   'P 1'
#
loop_
_entity.id
_entity.type
_entity.pdbx_description
1 polymer ?
#
loop_
_entity_poly.entity_id
_entity_poly.type
_entity_poly.pdbx_seq_one_letter_code
_entity_poly.pdbx_strand_id
1 'polypeptide(L)'
;KTKEKNSVKNKRKLTRSEKKQIAELIRKAKPEKKASSAQESIPYLSMHPDGICRVTENRYSKCISFSDINYQLAGADEKTAIFENWCDFLNYFDSSVDVQLSFINQGSRGEAKEAIEIPKRDDDFNSIRTEYQKMLSEQLSKGNNGLVKLKFVTFSIEADSLSAAKARLNRIETDMLNNFKVLGVSAHSMNGYERLKTMHGIFHPEGEPFFFSWDYLVPSGLSTKDFIAPSSFYFGEGRTFRIEVEIGRASCRERV
;
A
#
# COMPACT_ATOMS: atom_id res chain seq x y z
N LYS A 1 -61.33 0.49 8.56
CA LYS A 1 -60.84 0.43 7.16
C LYS A 1 -60.23 1.80 6.81
N THR A 2 -58.95 1.95 7.08
CA THR A 2 -58.22 3.20 6.84
C THR A 2 -57.44 3.03 5.53
N LYS A 3 -57.75 3.84 4.54
CA LYS A 3 -57.07 3.90 3.24
C LYS A 3 -55.80 4.71 3.40
N GLU A 4 -54.64 4.06 3.32
CA GLU A 4 -53.36 4.73 3.11
C GLU A 4 -53.33 5.33 1.71
N LYS A 5 -53.17 6.65 1.66
CA LYS A 5 -52.99 7.42 0.43
C LYS A 5 -51.52 7.32 0.02
N ASN A 6 -51.25 6.65 -1.10
CA ASN A 6 -49.98 6.68 -1.79
C ASN A 6 -49.57 8.11 -2.16
N SER A 7 -48.51 8.61 -1.53
CA SER A 7 -47.85 9.86 -1.88
C SER A 7 -47.07 9.66 -3.21
N VAL A 8 -47.66 10.12 -4.29
CA VAL A 8 -47.00 10.23 -5.59
C VAL A 8 -45.87 11.24 -5.47
N LYS A 9 -44.61 10.79 -5.45
CA LYS A 9 -43.43 11.65 -5.50
C LYS A 9 -43.45 12.43 -6.82
N ASN A 10 -43.73 13.73 -6.70
CA ASN A 10 -43.70 14.69 -7.79
C ASN A 10 -42.30 14.77 -8.39
N LYS A 11 -42.02 14.07 -9.48
CA LYS A 11 -40.72 14.12 -10.20
C LYS A 11 -40.58 15.51 -10.84
N ARG A 12 -39.87 16.41 -10.17
CA ARG A 12 -39.53 17.72 -10.71
C ARG A 12 -38.90 17.55 -12.10
N LYS A 13 -39.51 18.12 -13.12
CA LYS A 13 -38.96 18.10 -14.48
C LYS A 13 -37.71 19.02 -14.52
N LEU A 14 -36.58 18.45 -14.88
CA LEU A 14 -35.31 19.18 -15.02
C LEU A 14 -35.44 20.28 -16.09
N THR A 15 -34.94 21.46 -15.80
CA THR A 15 -34.90 22.58 -16.73
C THR A 15 -33.91 22.30 -17.88
N ARG A 16 -34.02 23.06 -18.96
CA ARG A 16 -33.13 22.88 -20.13
C ARG A 16 -31.66 23.15 -19.77
N SER A 17 -31.38 24.09 -18.83
CA SER A 17 -30.05 24.37 -18.34
C SER A 17 -29.48 23.23 -17.48
N GLU A 18 -30.29 22.69 -16.56
CA GLU A 18 -29.89 21.54 -15.72
C GLU A 18 -29.59 20.30 -16.57
N LYS A 19 -30.38 20.04 -17.61
CA LYS A 19 -30.12 18.95 -18.56
C LYS A 19 -28.80 19.15 -19.31
N LYS A 20 -28.46 20.40 -19.68
CA LYS A 20 -27.21 20.72 -20.37
C LYS A 20 -26.02 20.54 -19.44
N GLN A 21 -26.12 20.97 -18.18
CA GLN A 21 -25.08 20.75 -17.17
C GLN A 21 -24.88 19.27 -16.85
N ILE A 22 -25.97 18.50 -16.71
CA ILE A 22 -25.89 17.05 -16.49
C ILE A 22 -25.25 16.36 -17.70
N ALA A 23 -25.63 16.73 -18.93
CA ALA A 23 -25.02 16.17 -20.14
C ALA A 23 -23.52 16.53 -20.26
N GLU A 24 -23.12 17.70 -19.80
CA GLU A 24 -21.72 18.12 -19.76
C GLU A 24 -20.93 17.39 -18.67
N LEU A 25 -21.54 17.15 -17.49
CA LEU A 25 -20.96 16.32 -16.43
C LEU A 25 -20.81 14.86 -16.87
N ILE A 26 -21.81 14.30 -17.56
CA ILE A 26 -21.73 12.94 -18.13
C ILE A 26 -20.66 12.87 -19.22
N ARG A 27 -20.48 13.93 -20.02
CA ARG A 27 -19.44 13.99 -21.05
C ARG A 27 -18.03 14.17 -20.48
N LYS A 28 -17.91 14.85 -19.33
CA LYS A 28 -16.66 14.98 -18.55
C LYS A 28 -16.34 13.72 -17.76
N ALA A 29 -17.36 13.01 -17.28
CA ALA A 29 -17.24 11.65 -16.78
C ALA A 29 -17.03 10.73 -18.01
N LYS A 30 -15.82 10.75 -18.61
CA LYS A 30 -15.42 9.73 -19.58
C LYS A 30 -15.72 8.38 -18.95
N PRO A 31 -16.42 7.44 -19.65
CA PRO A 31 -16.53 6.09 -19.15
C PRO A 31 -15.10 5.60 -18.90
N GLU A 32 -14.81 5.22 -17.66
CA GLU A 32 -13.53 4.63 -17.31
C GLU A 32 -13.30 3.52 -18.35
N LYS A 33 -12.19 3.63 -19.09
CA LYS A 33 -11.82 2.62 -20.07
C LYS A 33 -11.71 1.33 -19.30
N LYS A 34 -12.59 0.37 -19.57
CA LYS A 34 -12.54 -0.92 -18.87
C LYS A 34 -11.14 -1.48 -19.05
N ALA A 35 -10.48 -1.79 -17.95
CA ALA A 35 -9.17 -2.41 -17.98
C ALA A 35 -9.25 -3.72 -18.78
N SER A 36 -8.36 -3.88 -19.75
CA SER A 36 -8.31 -5.08 -20.61
C SER A 36 -7.34 -6.13 -20.06
N SER A 37 -6.49 -5.74 -19.10
CA SER A 37 -5.52 -6.61 -18.45
C SER A 37 -5.46 -6.35 -16.94
N ALA A 38 -4.87 -7.29 -16.19
CA ALA A 38 -4.64 -7.11 -14.76
C ALA A 38 -3.77 -5.89 -14.46
N GLN A 39 -2.74 -5.64 -15.28
CA GLN A 39 -1.86 -4.47 -15.19
C GLN A 39 -2.61 -3.15 -15.35
N GLU A 40 -3.53 -3.07 -16.31
CA GLU A 40 -4.35 -1.87 -16.53
C GLU A 40 -5.32 -1.60 -15.37
N SER A 41 -5.72 -2.63 -14.63
CA SER A 41 -6.60 -2.48 -13.46
C SER A 41 -5.91 -1.81 -12.27
N ILE A 42 -4.57 -1.82 -12.21
CA ILE A 42 -3.81 -1.23 -11.12
C ILE A 42 -3.75 0.29 -11.28
N PRO A 43 -4.31 1.08 -10.34
CA PRO A 43 -4.62 2.49 -10.55
C PRO A 43 -3.43 3.43 -10.27
N TYR A 44 -2.29 3.25 -10.96
CA TYR A 44 -1.23 4.25 -11.00
C TYR A 44 -0.60 4.31 -12.39
N LEU A 45 0.05 5.43 -12.74
CA LEU A 45 0.68 5.62 -14.05
C LEU A 45 2.16 5.18 -14.05
N SER A 46 2.93 5.59 -13.04
CA SER A 46 4.34 5.23 -12.93
C SER A 46 4.82 5.22 -11.48
N MET A 47 5.82 4.37 -11.20
CA MET A 47 6.54 4.32 -9.95
C MET A 47 8.00 4.69 -10.21
N HIS A 48 8.58 5.56 -9.35
CA HIS A 48 9.97 5.99 -9.44
C HIS A 48 10.83 5.35 -8.35
N PRO A 49 12.16 5.19 -8.57
CA PRO A 49 13.04 4.58 -7.59
C PRO A 49 13.07 5.26 -6.23
N ASP A 50 12.87 6.59 -6.19
CA ASP A 50 12.83 7.41 -4.97
C ASP A 50 11.49 7.32 -4.20
N GLY A 51 10.62 6.39 -4.57
CA GLY A 51 9.34 6.16 -3.92
C GLY A 51 8.22 7.09 -4.37
N ILE A 52 8.44 8.01 -5.28
CA ILE A 52 7.37 8.83 -5.85
C ILE A 52 6.55 7.99 -6.81
N CYS A 53 5.24 7.94 -6.58
CA CYS A 53 4.29 7.30 -7.45
C CYS A 53 3.42 8.36 -8.13
N ARG A 54 3.38 8.35 -9.46
CA ARG A 54 2.43 9.12 -10.24
C ARG A 54 1.13 8.35 -10.33
N VAL A 55 0.11 8.81 -9.61
CA VAL A 55 -1.19 8.13 -9.54
C VAL A 55 -2.07 8.50 -10.74
N THR A 56 -2.19 9.80 -11.00
CA THR A 56 -2.89 10.34 -12.18
C THR A 56 -1.97 11.30 -12.92
N GLU A 57 -2.47 11.98 -13.95
CA GLU A 57 -1.67 12.94 -14.73
C GLU A 57 -1.02 14.01 -13.85
N ASN A 58 -1.74 14.51 -12.83
CA ASN A 58 -1.31 15.62 -11.98
C ASN A 58 -1.14 15.22 -10.49
N ARG A 59 -1.44 13.98 -10.11
CA ARG A 59 -1.37 13.55 -8.71
C ARG A 59 -0.17 12.65 -8.46
N TYR A 60 0.63 13.03 -7.47
CA TYR A 60 1.84 12.34 -7.05
C TYR A 60 1.76 11.99 -5.57
N SER A 61 2.25 10.80 -5.20
CA SER A 61 2.23 10.31 -3.83
C SER A 61 3.57 9.77 -3.38
N LYS A 62 3.83 9.87 -2.06
CA LYS A 62 4.89 9.18 -1.33
C LYS A 62 4.31 8.37 -0.18
N CYS A 63 5.12 7.50 0.40
CA CYS A 63 4.70 6.62 1.46
C CYS A 63 5.76 6.53 2.55
N ILE A 64 5.35 6.56 3.81
CA ILE A 64 6.20 6.39 4.99
C ILE A 64 5.70 5.16 5.74
N SER A 65 6.59 4.20 5.98
CA SER A 65 6.34 3.07 6.87
C SER A 65 6.68 3.46 8.31
N PHE A 66 5.89 2.99 9.27
CA PHE A 66 6.09 3.32 10.69
C PHE A 66 5.83 2.13 11.60
N SER A 67 6.49 2.12 12.77
CA SER A 67 6.35 1.08 13.79
C SER A 67 5.21 1.37 14.77
N ASP A 68 4.90 0.40 15.65
CA ASP A 68 4.00 0.63 16.78
C ASP A 68 4.64 1.52 17.84
N ILE A 69 3.79 2.28 18.52
CA ILE A 69 4.12 2.93 19.76
C ILE A 69 3.69 2.04 20.94
N ASN A 70 4.50 2.01 21.99
CA ASN A 70 4.21 1.18 23.16
C ASN A 70 3.18 1.84 24.10
N TYR A 71 2.00 2.13 23.57
CA TYR A 71 0.93 2.83 24.28
C TYR A 71 0.42 2.07 25.52
N GLN A 72 0.42 0.73 25.49
CA GLN A 72 -0.16 -0.07 26.56
C GLN A 72 0.66 0.02 27.87
N LEU A 73 1.99 0.13 27.76
CA LEU A 73 2.90 0.22 28.91
C LEU A 73 3.14 1.66 29.38
N ALA A 74 2.65 2.64 28.64
CA ALA A 74 2.80 4.06 28.97
C ALA A 74 1.95 4.44 30.19
N GLY A 75 2.48 5.33 31.02
CA GLY A 75 1.76 5.95 32.15
C GLY A 75 0.61 6.85 31.68
N ALA A 76 -0.23 7.33 32.61
CA ALA A 76 -1.38 8.16 32.27
C ALA A 76 -0.98 9.47 31.55
N ASP A 77 0.04 10.15 32.05
CA ASP A 77 0.55 11.40 31.48
C ASP A 77 1.19 11.19 30.11
N GLU A 78 1.94 10.09 29.95
CA GLU A 78 2.51 9.70 28.65
C GLU A 78 1.44 9.38 27.63
N LYS A 79 0.37 8.70 28.01
CA LYS A 79 -0.77 8.40 27.13
C LYS A 79 -1.44 9.68 26.63
N THR A 80 -1.59 10.67 27.51
CA THR A 80 -2.13 11.98 27.15
C THR A 80 -1.20 12.68 26.15
N ALA A 81 0.10 12.72 26.42
CA ALA A 81 1.09 13.33 25.53
C ALA A 81 1.15 12.64 24.16
N ILE A 82 1.08 11.30 24.13
CA ILE A 82 1.01 10.54 22.86
C ILE A 82 -0.24 10.94 22.07
N PHE A 83 -1.39 11.06 22.73
CA PHE A 83 -2.64 11.44 22.07
C PHE A 83 -2.60 12.88 21.53
N GLU A 84 -2.08 13.84 22.31
CA GLU A 84 -1.91 15.23 21.90
C GLU A 84 -0.97 15.33 20.69
N ASN A 85 0.20 14.70 20.75
CA ASN A 85 1.14 14.66 19.63
C ASN A 85 0.54 14.00 18.36
N TRP A 86 -0.32 12.99 18.53
CA TRP A 86 -1.03 12.37 17.43
C TRP A 86 -2.06 13.32 16.81
N CYS A 87 -2.77 14.07 17.62
CA CYS A 87 -3.69 15.12 17.14
C CYS A 87 -2.93 16.20 16.37
N ASP A 88 -1.79 16.66 16.89
CA ASP A 88 -0.94 17.65 16.22
C ASP A 88 -0.39 17.12 14.89
N PHE A 89 0.01 15.85 14.85
CA PHE A 89 0.41 15.19 13.60
C PHE A 89 -0.72 15.20 12.55
N LEU A 90 -1.96 14.89 12.94
CA LEU A 90 -3.09 14.91 12.01
C LEU A 90 -3.47 16.34 11.59
N ASN A 91 -3.36 17.32 12.47
CA ASN A 91 -3.63 18.73 12.20
C ASN A 91 -2.57 19.41 11.32
N TYR A 92 -1.41 18.77 11.13
CA TYR A 92 -0.36 19.27 10.23
C TYR A 92 -0.81 19.36 8.77
N PHE A 93 -1.73 18.48 8.36
CA PHE A 93 -2.16 18.39 6.97
C PHE A 93 -3.22 19.43 6.63
N ASP A 94 -2.96 20.21 5.60
CA ASP A 94 -3.92 21.12 5.01
C ASP A 94 -4.78 20.44 3.91
N SER A 95 -5.78 21.13 3.41
CA SER A 95 -6.68 20.63 2.36
C SER A 95 -6.00 20.36 1.00
N SER A 96 -4.72 20.71 0.84
CA SER A 96 -3.94 20.49 -0.40
C SER A 96 -3.17 19.16 -0.38
N VAL A 97 -3.22 18.43 0.72
CA VAL A 97 -2.55 17.15 0.91
C VAL A 97 -3.59 16.08 1.26
N ASP A 98 -3.75 15.09 0.40
CA ASP A 98 -4.55 13.91 0.75
C ASP A 98 -3.69 12.94 1.53
N VAL A 99 -4.22 12.40 2.61
CA VAL A 99 -3.53 11.46 3.50
C VAL A 99 -4.34 10.18 3.65
N GLN A 100 -3.66 9.05 3.52
CA GLN A 100 -4.24 7.72 3.73
C GLN A 100 -3.40 6.94 4.72
N LEU A 101 -3.99 6.54 5.83
CA LEU A 101 -3.41 5.61 6.79
C LEU A 101 -3.80 4.19 6.41
N SER A 102 -2.81 3.31 6.27
CA SER A 102 -3.02 1.94 5.83
C SER A 102 -2.45 0.94 6.82
N PHE A 103 -3.25 -0.11 7.10
CA PHE A 103 -2.87 -1.26 7.93
C PHE A 103 -3.11 -2.52 7.11
N ILE A 104 -2.05 -3.27 6.86
CA ILE A 104 -2.11 -4.49 6.05
C ILE A 104 -1.55 -5.64 6.86
N ASN A 105 -2.31 -6.73 6.98
CA ASN A 105 -1.80 -7.99 7.50
C ASN A 105 -1.39 -8.86 6.31
N GLN A 106 -0.12 -9.19 6.24
CA GLN A 106 0.46 -9.98 5.16
C GLN A 106 1.05 -11.27 5.70
N GLY A 107 0.88 -12.38 4.97
CA GLY A 107 1.49 -13.64 5.31
C GLY A 107 3.01 -13.57 5.20
N SER A 108 3.72 -13.97 6.25
CA SER A 108 5.18 -13.98 6.33
C SER A 108 5.72 -15.39 6.18
N ARG A 109 5.54 -16.02 5.03
CA ARG A 109 6.02 -17.42 4.84
C ARG A 109 7.55 -17.54 4.72
N GLY A 110 8.28 -16.48 4.45
CA GLY A 110 9.74 -16.47 4.27
C GLY A 110 10.50 -15.60 5.27
N GLU A 111 10.09 -14.36 5.45
CA GLU A 111 10.84 -13.34 6.20
C GLU A 111 10.95 -13.60 7.71
N ALA A 112 9.95 -14.26 8.32
CA ALA A 112 10.02 -14.61 9.74
C ALA A 112 11.08 -15.69 10.03
N LYS A 113 11.46 -16.50 9.04
CA LYS A 113 12.54 -17.49 9.19
C LYS A 113 13.92 -16.85 9.11
N GLU A 114 14.08 -15.82 8.28
CA GLU A 114 15.35 -15.08 8.13
C GLU A 114 15.59 -14.12 9.29
N ALA A 115 14.52 -13.61 9.94
CA ALA A 115 14.62 -12.66 11.04
C ALA A 115 15.26 -13.22 12.32
N ILE A 116 15.37 -14.56 12.46
CA ILE A 116 15.99 -15.21 13.62
C ILE A 116 17.14 -16.10 13.12
N GLU A 117 18.17 -15.48 12.60
CA GLU A 117 19.42 -16.19 12.34
C GLU A 117 20.40 -15.97 13.50
N ILE A 118 20.57 -17.02 14.31
CA ILE A 118 21.57 -17.00 15.39
C ILE A 118 22.90 -17.41 14.77
N PRO A 119 23.89 -16.50 14.72
CA PRO A 119 25.16 -16.82 14.06
C PRO A 119 25.89 -17.94 14.79
N LYS A 120 26.41 -18.90 14.04
CA LYS A 120 27.25 -19.98 14.55
C LYS A 120 28.57 -19.38 15.06
N ARG A 121 29.11 -19.92 16.14
CA ARG A 121 30.39 -19.56 16.71
C ARG A 121 31.31 -20.78 16.73
N ASP A 122 32.59 -20.53 16.86
CA ASP A 122 33.60 -21.60 16.97
C ASP A 122 33.67 -22.13 18.42
N ASP A 123 32.57 -22.79 18.83
CA ASP A 123 32.36 -23.42 20.13
C ASP A 123 31.43 -24.65 20.02
N ASP A 124 31.34 -25.47 21.08
CA ASP A 124 30.55 -26.71 21.12
C ASP A 124 29.03 -26.47 21.27
N PHE A 125 28.56 -25.21 21.33
CA PHE A 125 27.15 -24.87 21.60
C PHE A 125 26.32 -24.62 20.35
N ASN A 126 26.82 -24.93 19.16
CA ASN A 126 26.08 -24.69 17.91
C ASN A 126 24.81 -25.55 17.77
N SER A 127 24.81 -26.75 18.35
CA SER A 127 23.61 -27.60 18.42
C SER A 127 22.49 -26.92 19.20
N ILE A 128 22.81 -26.34 20.35
CA ILE A 128 21.88 -25.62 21.23
C ILE A 128 21.37 -24.35 20.53
N ARG A 129 22.24 -23.61 19.83
CA ARG A 129 21.84 -22.42 19.06
C ARG A 129 20.83 -22.80 17.96
N THR A 130 21.07 -23.89 17.26
CA THR A 130 20.18 -24.39 16.21
C THR A 130 18.81 -24.80 16.77
N GLU A 131 18.79 -25.48 17.91
CA GLU A 131 17.54 -25.89 18.58
C GLU A 131 16.78 -24.67 19.12
N TYR A 132 17.47 -23.70 19.71
CA TYR A 132 16.89 -22.45 20.18
C TYR A 132 16.33 -21.62 19.03
N GLN A 133 17.05 -21.50 17.92
CA GLN A 133 16.56 -20.85 16.71
C GLN A 133 15.29 -21.50 16.18
N LYS A 134 15.24 -22.85 16.15
CA LYS A 134 14.06 -23.60 15.75
C LYS A 134 12.88 -23.32 16.68
N MET A 135 13.10 -23.35 17.99
CA MET A 135 12.08 -23.06 19.00
C MET A 135 11.53 -21.64 18.83
N LEU A 136 12.38 -20.64 18.66
CA LEU A 136 11.96 -19.25 18.42
C LEU A 136 11.15 -19.12 17.12
N SER A 137 11.58 -19.75 16.04
CA SER A 137 10.86 -19.75 14.76
C SER A 137 9.47 -20.40 14.87
N GLU A 138 9.37 -21.49 15.65
CA GLU A 138 8.08 -22.13 15.93
C GLU A 138 7.18 -21.27 16.81
N GLN A 139 7.72 -20.56 17.80
CA GLN A 139 6.94 -19.63 18.63
C GLN A 139 6.42 -18.44 17.84
N LEU A 140 7.25 -17.84 16.99
CA LEU A 140 6.82 -16.75 16.10
C LEU A 140 5.72 -17.19 15.14
N SER A 141 5.85 -18.40 14.57
CA SER A 141 4.82 -18.95 13.68
C SER A 141 3.48 -19.20 14.38
N LYS A 142 3.49 -19.51 15.67
CA LYS A 142 2.28 -19.73 16.49
C LYS A 142 1.68 -18.41 16.99
N GLY A 143 2.51 -17.42 17.33
CA GLY A 143 2.07 -16.19 18.00
C GLY A 143 1.26 -15.24 17.13
N ASN A 144 1.56 -15.14 15.83
CA ASN A 144 0.93 -14.21 14.89
C ASN A 144 0.28 -14.91 13.70
N ASN A 145 0.02 -16.21 13.75
CA ASN A 145 -0.45 -17.02 12.61
C ASN A 145 0.39 -16.81 11.33
N GLY A 146 1.68 -16.44 11.47
CA GLY A 146 2.56 -16.10 10.35
C GLY A 146 2.20 -14.78 9.65
N LEU A 147 1.45 -13.89 10.31
CA LEU A 147 1.08 -12.58 9.77
C LEU A 147 2.01 -11.48 10.28
N VAL A 148 2.50 -10.66 9.37
CA VAL A 148 3.19 -9.39 9.66
C VAL A 148 2.23 -8.24 9.41
N LYS A 149 2.13 -7.35 10.39
CA LYS A 149 1.32 -6.13 10.27
C LYS A 149 2.18 -5.01 9.70
N LEU A 150 1.90 -4.63 8.46
CA LEU A 150 2.49 -3.46 7.82
C LEU A 150 1.63 -2.23 8.11
N LYS A 151 2.29 -1.11 8.46
CA LYS A 151 1.65 0.17 8.73
C LYS A 151 2.35 1.24 7.93
N PHE A 152 1.59 1.99 7.18
CA PHE A 152 2.16 3.10 6.42
C PHE A 152 1.14 4.21 6.20
N VAL A 153 1.69 5.41 6.06
CA VAL A 153 0.96 6.61 5.66
C VAL A 153 1.34 6.92 4.23
N THR A 154 0.36 6.97 3.36
CA THR A 154 0.52 7.49 1.99
C THR A 154 -0.03 8.91 1.96
N PHE A 155 0.74 9.85 1.44
CA PHE A 155 0.32 11.21 1.23
C PHE A 155 0.47 11.58 -0.23
N SER A 156 -0.44 12.38 -0.74
CA SER A 156 -0.47 12.79 -2.15
C SER A 156 -0.79 14.27 -2.30
N ILE A 157 -0.26 14.84 -3.37
CA ILE A 157 -0.46 16.23 -3.75
C ILE A 157 -0.75 16.33 -5.24
N GLU A 158 -1.38 17.41 -5.65
CA GLU A 158 -1.48 17.80 -7.05
C GLU A 158 -0.33 18.73 -7.45
N ALA A 159 0.27 18.46 -8.61
CA ALA A 159 1.34 19.26 -9.19
C ALA A 159 1.38 19.12 -10.71
N ASP A 160 1.80 20.18 -11.39
CA ASP A 160 1.86 20.23 -12.85
C ASP A 160 3.05 19.43 -13.43
N SER A 161 4.06 19.15 -12.61
CA SER A 161 5.26 18.41 -13.02
C SER A 161 5.83 17.55 -11.92
N LEU A 162 6.56 16.49 -12.30
CA LEU A 162 7.28 15.63 -11.37
C LEU A 162 8.31 16.41 -10.52
N SER A 163 9.00 17.38 -11.11
CA SER A 163 10.00 18.19 -10.40
C SER A 163 9.37 19.03 -9.29
N ALA A 164 8.24 19.70 -9.58
CA ALA A 164 7.48 20.46 -8.60
C ALA A 164 6.90 19.54 -7.50
N ALA A 165 6.35 18.38 -7.89
CA ALA A 165 5.86 17.38 -6.96
C ALA A 165 6.96 16.90 -6.02
N LYS A 166 8.15 16.58 -6.55
CA LYS A 166 9.27 16.05 -5.78
C LYS A 166 9.72 16.99 -4.68
N ALA A 167 9.89 18.28 -5.00
CA ALA A 167 10.30 19.28 -4.02
C ALA A 167 9.30 19.39 -2.86
N ARG A 168 7.99 19.43 -3.17
CA ARG A 168 6.93 19.54 -2.17
C ARG A 168 6.76 18.26 -1.36
N LEU A 169 6.75 17.09 -2.01
CA LEU A 169 6.64 15.80 -1.33
C LEU A 169 7.82 15.53 -0.39
N ASN A 170 9.05 15.88 -0.77
CA ASN A 170 10.21 15.72 0.09
C ASN A 170 10.15 16.61 1.33
N ARG A 171 9.60 17.83 1.21
CA ARG A 171 9.38 18.69 2.37
C ARG A 171 8.38 18.08 3.33
N ILE A 172 7.20 17.68 2.84
CA ILE A 172 6.16 17.03 3.64
C ILE A 172 6.70 15.76 4.32
N GLU A 173 7.47 14.96 3.58
CA GLU A 173 8.11 13.75 4.11
C GLU A 173 9.03 14.05 5.28
N THR A 174 9.89 15.07 5.16
CA THR A 174 10.79 15.48 6.24
C THR A 174 10.02 15.92 7.48
N ASP A 175 8.98 16.72 7.30
CA ASP A 175 8.14 17.19 8.40
C ASP A 175 7.41 16.03 9.08
N MET A 176 6.88 15.09 8.29
CA MET A 176 6.22 13.88 8.82
C MET A 176 7.19 12.98 9.59
N LEU A 177 8.39 12.75 9.09
CA LEU A 177 9.41 11.95 9.80
C LEU A 177 9.81 12.60 11.12
N ASN A 178 9.91 13.93 11.17
CA ASN A 178 10.15 14.67 12.41
C ASN A 178 8.98 14.51 13.39
N ASN A 179 7.75 14.59 12.93
CA ASN A 179 6.57 14.38 13.77
C ASN A 179 6.52 12.94 14.33
N PHE A 180 6.82 11.92 13.52
CA PHE A 180 6.95 10.54 14.01
C PHE A 180 8.05 10.39 15.07
N LYS A 181 9.17 11.10 14.91
CA LYS A 181 10.24 11.12 15.91
C LYS A 181 9.78 11.75 17.23
N VAL A 182 8.99 12.82 17.18
CA VAL A 182 8.37 13.43 18.38
C VAL A 182 7.43 12.45 19.08
N LEU A 183 6.65 11.69 18.31
CA LEU A 183 5.79 10.61 18.81
C LEU A 183 6.57 9.42 19.41
N GLY A 184 7.90 9.36 19.25
CA GLY A 184 8.70 8.21 19.66
C GLY A 184 8.52 6.98 18.78
N VAL A 185 8.02 7.16 17.56
CA VAL A 185 7.74 6.09 16.59
C VAL A 185 8.88 6.02 15.57
N SER A 186 9.42 4.83 15.36
CA SER A 186 10.37 4.60 14.26
C SER A 186 9.63 4.64 12.92
N ALA A 187 10.07 5.51 12.03
CA ALA A 187 9.48 5.67 10.71
C ALA A 187 10.55 5.87 9.65
N HIS A 188 10.30 5.37 8.43
CA HIS A 188 11.20 5.57 7.29
C HIS A 188 10.40 5.78 6.01
N SER A 189 10.97 6.55 5.09
CA SER A 189 10.41 6.72 3.76
C SER A 189 10.54 5.44 2.95
N MET A 190 9.45 5.00 2.35
CA MET A 190 9.46 3.83 1.47
C MET A 190 9.97 4.23 0.08
N ASN A 191 11.02 3.57 -0.38
CA ASN A 191 11.48 3.71 -1.75
C ASN A 191 10.56 2.99 -2.75
N GLY A 192 10.83 3.13 -4.04
CA GLY A 192 9.97 2.54 -5.07
C GLY A 192 9.95 1.01 -5.04
N TYR A 193 11.06 0.36 -4.71
CA TYR A 193 11.13 -1.09 -4.56
C TYR A 193 10.26 -1.57 -3.39
N GLU A 194 10.36 -0.95 -2.23
CA GLU A 194 9.57 -1.30 -1.04
C GLU A 194 8.07 -1.12 -1.29
N ARG A 195 7.67 -0.04 -1.98
CA ARG A 195 6.28 0.18 -2.38
C ARG A 195 5.78 -0.90 -3.33
N LEU A 196 6.57 -1.25 -4.35
CA LEU A 196 6.24 -2.32 -5.31
C LEU A 196 6.16 -3.69 -4.60
N LYS A 197 7.12 -3.99 -3.70
CA LYS A 197 7.11 -5.22 -2.88
C LYS A 197 5.84 -5.32 -2.02
N THR A 198 5.43 -4.20 -1.40
CA THR A 198 4.19 -4.17 -0.62
C THR A 198 2.96 -4.41 -1.50
N MET A 199 2.88 -3.78 -2.67
CA MET A 199 1.79 -4.01 -3.63
C MET A 199 1.79 -5.46 -4.14
N HIS A 200 2.96 -6.00 -4.47
CA HIS A 200 3.09 -7.39 -4.88
C HIS A 200 2.52 -8.33 -3.81
N GLY A 201 2.87 -8.13 -2.54
CA GLY A 201 2.37 -8.96 -1.46
C GLY A 201 0.85 -8.86 -1.24
N ILE A 202 0.19 -7.76 -1.64
CA ILE A 202 -1.28 -7.66 -1.63
C ILE A 202 -1.89 -8.53 -2.73
N PHE A 203 -1.28 -8.54 -3.92
CA PHE A 203 -1.77 -9.33 -5.05
C PHE A 203 -1.34 -10.80 -5.00
N HIS A 204 -0.32 -11.13 -4.18
CA HIS A 204 0.23 -12.47 -4.01
C HIS A 204 0.18 -12.90 -2.52
N PRO A 205 -1.03 -13.15 -1.99
CA PRO A 205 -1.23 -13.41 -0.55
C PRO A 205 -0.57 -14.70 -0.06
N GLU A 206 -0.21 -15.59 -0.95
CA GLU A 206 0.46 -16.85 -0.62
C GLU A 206 1.96 -16.70 -0.29
N GLY A 207 2.50 -15.47 -0.38
CA GLY A 207 3.88 -15.15 0.01
C GLY A 207 4.90 -15.53 -1.04
N GLU A 208 4.57 -15.33 -2.31
CA GLU A 208 5.50 -15.52 -3.42
C GLU A 208 6.65 -14.52 -3.35
N PRO A 209 7.88 -14.94 -3.72
CA PRO A 209 9.03 -14.06 -3.72
C PRO A 209 8.91 -12.97 -4.78
N PHE A 210 9.26 -11.73 -4.41
CA PHE A 210 9.23 -10.59 -5.32
C PHE A 210 10.57 -10.44 -6.04
N PHE A 211 10.62 -10.80 -7.31
CA PHE A 211 11.79 -10.66 -8.18
C PHE A 211 11.67 -9.40 -9.03
N PHE A 212 12.31 -8.33 -8.62
CA PHE A 212 12.31 -7.06 -9.35
C PHE A 212 13.66 -6.34 -9.21
N SER A 213 14.14 -5.80 -10.32
CA SER A 213 15.21 -4.79 -10.36
C SER A 213 14.83 -3.69 -11.35
N TRP A 214 15.21 -2.46 -11.04
CA TRP A 214 15.02 -1.31 -11.95
C TRP A 214 15.74 -1.50 -13.28
N ASP A 215 16.85 -2.23 -13.29
CA ASP A 215 17.65 -2.51 -14.49
C ASP A 215 16.93 -3.43 -15.48
N TYR A 216 15.89 -4.14 -15.04
CA TYR A 216 15.13 -5.03 -15.91
C TYR A 216 14.11 -4.29 -16.78
N LEU A 217 13.67 -3.09 -16.40
CA LEU A 217 12.59 -2.37 -17.09
C LEU A 217 12.96 -2.01 -18.53
N VAL A 218 14.14 -1.40 -18.73
CA VAL A 218 14.56 -0.93 -20.06
C VAL A 218 14.80 -2.07 -21.04
N PRO A 219 15.60 -3.12 -20.69
CA PRO A 219 15.84 -4.22 -21.64
C PRO A 219 14.60 -5.08 -21.92
N SER A 220 13.71 -5.25 -20.94
CA SER A 220 12.53 -6.12 -21.09
C SER A 220 11.36 -5.45 -21.78
N GLY A 221 11.30 -4.11 -21.78
CA GLY A 221 10.14 -3.34 -22.22
C GLY A 221 8.91 -3.51 -21.32
N LEU A 222 9.10 -4.11 -20.13
CA LEU A 222 8.04 -4.29 -19.13
C LEU A 222 7.86 -3.01 -18.30
N SER A 223 6.68 -2.84 -17.73
CA SER A 223 6.38 -1.80 -16.77
C SER A 223 6.49 -2.35 -15.33
N THR A 224 6.56 -1.47 -14.34
CA THR A 224 6.53 -1.89 -12.93
C THR A 224 5.28 -2.67 -12.56
N LYS A 225 4.18 -2.48 -13.30
CA LYS A 225 2.92 -3.19 -13.09
C LYS A 225 3.00 -4.68 -13.47
N ASP A 226 3.83 -5.02 -14.46
CA ASP A 226 4.00 -6.41 -14.89
C ASP A 226 4.66 -7.28 -13.83
N PHE A 227 5.43 -6.67 -12.91
CA PHE A 227 6.09 -7.37 -11.81
C PHE A 227 5.21 -7.53 -10.57
N ILE A 228 4.15 -6.75 -10.43
CA ILE A 228 3.27 -6.79 -9.26
C ILE A 228 1.88 -7.36 -9.56
N ALA A 229 1.47 -7.34 -10.83
CA ALA A 229 0.16 -7.84 -11.22
C ALA A 229 0.13 -9.36 -11.24
N PRO A 230 -0.96 -9.99 -10.77
CA PRO A 230 -1.19 -11.40 -10.99
C PRO A 230 -1.44 -11.69 -12.48
N SER A 231 -1.27 -12.95 -12.89
CA SER A 231 -1.49 -13.38 -14.27
C SER A 231 -2.94 -13.20 -14.70
N SER A 232 -3.88 -13.54 -13.82
CA SER A 232 -5.30 -13.37 -14.08
C SER A 232 -6.12 -13.21 -12.80
N PHE A 233 -7.32 -12.60 -12.97
CA PHE A 233 -8.35 -12.53 -11.94
C PHE A 233 -9.53 -13.38 -12.41
N TYR A 234 -9.94 -14.33 -11.58
CA TYR A 234 -11.12 -15.16 -11.83
C TYR A 234 -12.24 -14.80 -10.86
N PHE A 235 -13.38 -14.43 -11.42
CA PHE A 235 -14.62 -14.19 -10.67
C PHE A 235 -15.53 -15.41 -10.85
N GLY A 236 -15.62 -16.24 -9.80
CA GLY A 236 -16.49 -17.40 -9.80
C GLY A 236 -17.94 -17.06 -9.49
N GLU A 237 -18.81 -18.05 -9.53
CA GLU A 237 -20.21 -17.90 -9.14
C GLU A 237 -20.33 -17.52 -7.66
N GLY A 238 -21.27 -16.64 -7.34
CA GLY A 238 -21.50 -16.14 -5.99
C GLY A 238 -20.48 -15.07 -5.56
N ARG A 239 -19.77 -15.31 -4.45
CA ARG A 239 -18.79 -14.38 -3.85
C ARG A 239 -17.34 -14.88 -3.95
N THR A 240 -17.07 -15.81 -4.86
CA THR A 240 -15.74 -16.40 -5.01
C THR A 240 -14.88 -15.54 -5.94
N PHE A 241 -13.71 -15.17 -5.44
CA PHE A 241 -12.67 -14.46 -6.20
C PHE A 241 -11.37 -15.25 -6.08
N ARG A 242 -10.70 -15.50 -7.20
CA ARG A 242 -9.39 -16.16 -7.25
C ARG A 242 -8.42 -15.27 -8.00
N ILE A 243 -7.20 -15.26 -7.50
CA ILE A 243 -6.04 -14.67 -8.17
C ILE A 243 -5.19 -15.82 -8.66
N GLU A 244 -4.89 -15.84 -9.95
CA GLU A 244 -3.99 -16.84 -10.53
C GLU A 244 -2.66 -16.17 -10.85
N VAL A 245 -1.58 -16.81 -10.42
CA VAL A 245 -0.22 -16.40 -10.68
C VAL A 245 0.45 -17.50 -11.49
N GLU A 246 0.86 -17.20 -12.71
CA GLU A 246 1.70 -18.10 -13.49
C GLU A 246 3.14 -18.03 -12.96
N ILE A 247 3.54 -19.07 -12.25
CA ILE A 247 4.93 -19.26 -11.83
C ILE A 247 5.74 -19.53 -13.10
N GLY A 248 6.51 -18.53 -13.58
CA GLY A 248 7.51 -18.78 -14.61
C GLY A 248 7.59 -17.82 -15.79
N ARG A 249 6.75 -16.79 -15.91
CA ARG A 249 6.89 -15.83 -17.04
C ARG A 249 8.16 -14.97 -16.99
N ALA A 250 8.72 -14.74 -15.82
CA ALA A 250 9.99 -14.01 -15.69
C ALA A 250 11.22 -14.87 -16.01
N SER A 251 11.15 -16.21 -15.84
CA SER A 251 12.29 -17.10 -16.06
C SER A 251 12.42 -17.63 -17.52
N CYS A 252 11.39 -17.49 -18.35
CA CYS A 252 11.42 -18.00 -19.73
C CYS A 252 12.09 -17.06 -20.74
N ARG A 253 12.55 -15.86 -20.36
CA ARG A 253 13.26 -14.93 -21.25
C ARG A 253 14.76 -14.88 -21.06
N GLU A 254 15.34 -15.71 -20.21
CA GLU A 254 16.80 -15.84 -20.09
C GLU A 254 17.41 -16.87 -21.06
N ARG A 255 16.78 -17.11 -22.20
CA ARG A 255 17.42 -17.86 -23.29
C ARG A 255 17.25 -17.11 -24.61
N VAL A 256 18.10 -16.16 -24.84
CA VAL A 256 18.79 -15.94 -26.14
C VAL A 256 20.06 -15.17 -25.87
#